data_975c19ff696946c6c1757de365a44502
#
_entry.id   975c19ff696946c6c1757de365a44502
#
_cell.length_a   1.000
_cell.length_b   1.000
_cell.length_c   1.000
_cell.angle_alpha   90.00
_cell.angle_beta   90.00
_cell.angle_gamma   90.00
#
_symmetry.space_group_name_H-M   'P 1'
#
loop_
_entity.id
_entity.type
_entity.pdbx_description
1 polymer ?
#
loop_
_entity_poly.entity_id
_entity_poly.type
_entity_poly.pdbx_seq_one_letter_code
_entity_poly.pdbx_strand_id
1 'polypeptide(L)'
;MTETGEFTPAAGRFAPTSIYDSGVALLTRESVWRSELLRRLSPAPDDSILDVGCGTGTLAILLKQAQPEARITGLDPDPVALSIAETKAAKAGVEIEWREGFAHDAASFGVFDKVVSSLVFHQVPLDGKRSGIAAMFMAVKPGGLVCIADYAEQRQWHMRQAFRFIQMIDGRENTQHNADGFIEAELSGVLGRTVAPAYAIDTPTGTISIFCEANAKSPIANGTPISRR
;
A
#
# COMPACT_ATOMS: atom_id res chain seq x y z
N MET A 1 -24.01 15.96 -3.35
CA MET A 1 -23.17 15.93 -4.55
C MET A 1 -22.13 14.86 -4.26
N THR A 2 -22.34 13.67 -4.79
CA THR A 2 -21.40 12.55 -4.64
C THR A 2 -20.24 12.78 -5.61
N GLU A 3 -19.06 13.12 -5.08
CA GLU A 3 -17.83 13.06 -5.85
C GLU A 3 -17.58 11.59 -6.20
N THR A 4 -17.83 11.24 -7.45
CA THR A 4 -17.33 10.00 -8.04
C THR A 4 -15.83 10.19 -8.21
N GLY A 5 -15.06 9.79 -7.21
CA GLY A 5 -13.59 9.75 -7.33
C GLY A 5 -13.22 8.83 -8.48
N GLU A 6 -12.64 9.38 -9.56
CA GLU A 6 -12.04 8.57 -10.60
C GLU A 6 -10.88 7.80 -10.01
N PHE A 7 -11.00 6.46 -9.93
CA PHE A 7 -9.88 5.59 -9.61
C PHE A 7 -9.37 4.92 -10.89
N THR A 8 -8.09 4.60 -10.95
CA THR A 8 -7.52 3.81 -12.03
C THR A 8 -7.77 2.33 -11.71
N PRO A 9 -8.55 1.60 -12.55
CA PRO A 9 -8.79 0.17 -12.32
C PRO A 9 -7.49 -0.63 -12.22
N ALA A 10 -7.44 -1.60 -11.31
CA ALA A 10 -6.26 -2.43 -11.06
C ALA A 10 -5.70 -3.15 -12.30
N ALA A 11 -6.53 -3.33 -13.34
CA ALA A 11 -6.17 -3.98 -14.61
C ALA A 11 -5.76 -2.99 -15.72
N GLY A 12 -5.68 -1.69 -15.44
CA GLY A 12 -5.53 -0.69 -16.50
C GLY A 12 -6.72 -0.68 -17.49
N ARG A 13 -6.75 0.29 -18.41
CA ARG A 13 -7.86 0.44 -19.37
C ARG A 13 -7.87 -0.59 -20.52
N PHE A 14 -6.85 -1.45 -20.70
CA PHE A 14 -6.62 -2.11 -21.98
C PHE A 14 -6.23 -3.61 -21.95
N ALA A 15 -6.14 -4.30 -20.82
CA ALA A 15 -5.72 -5.70 -20.79
C ALA A 15 -6.58 -6.59 -19.86
N PRO A 16 -6.80 -7.88 -20.22
CA PRO A 16 -7.37 -8.84 -19.28
C PRO A 16 -6.50 -8.97 -18.03
N THR A 17 -7.11 -8.89 -16.86
CA THR A 17 -6.45 -8.82 -15.54
C THR A 17 -5.38 -9.91 -15.34
N SER A 18 -5.57 -11.13 -15.86
CA SER A 18 -4.63 -12.24 -15.69
C SER A 18 -3.32 -12.09 -16.49
N ILE A 19 -3.37 -11.44 -17.65
CA ILE A 19 -2.18 -11.17 -18.49
C ILE A 19 -1.44 -9.95 -17.91
N TYR A 20 -2.18 -8.98 -17.38
CA TYR A 20 -1.64 -7.81 -16.72
C TYR A 20 -0.87 -8.21 -15.46
N ASP A 21 -1.46 -9.01 -14.56
CA ASP A 21 -0.82 -9.51 -13.34
C ASP A 21 0.51 -10.22 -13.65
N SER A 22 0.54 -11.10 -14.66
CA SER A 22 1.74 -11.83 -15.03
C SER A 22 2.83 -10.94 -15.65
N GLY A 23 2.44 -9.96 -16.45
CA GLY A 23 3.36 -8.99 -17.07
C GLY A 23 3.98 -8.05 -16.03
N VAL A 24 3.17 -7.52 -15.13
CA VAL A 24 3.63 -6.68 -14.01
C VAL A 24 4.57 -7.48 -13.10
N ALA A 25 4.19 -8.70 -12.72
CA ALA A 25 5.00 -9.57 -11.88
C ALA A 25 6.41 -9.79 -12.44
N LEU A 26 6.54 -10.04 -13.74
CA LEU A 26 7.84 -10.25 -14.39
C LEU A 26 8.64 -8.95 -14.49
N LEU A 27 8.02 -7.87 -14.96
CA LEU A 27 8.68 -6.59 -15.21
C LEU A 27 9.06 -5.86 -13.92
N THR A 28 8.35 -6.09 -12.82
CA THR A 28 8.63 -5.47 -11.53
C THR A 28 9.52 -6.32 -10.63
N ARG A 29 9.95 -7.51 -11.05
CA ARG A 29 10.66 -8.48 -10.20
C ARG A 29 9.86 -8.78 -8.91
N GLU A 30 8.57 -8.97 -9.05
CA GLU A 30 7.58 -8.99 -7.98
C GLU A 30 7.93 -9.98 -6.86
N SER A 31 8.41 -11.18 -7.21
CA SER A 31 8.80 -12.19 -6.22
C SER A 31 9.88 -11.70 -5.26
N VAL A 32 10.80 -10.85 -5.73
CA VAL A 32 11.92 -10.35 -4.91
C VAL A 32 11.45 -9.32 -3.89
N TRP A 33 10.80 -8.24 -4.37
CA TRP A 33 10.39 -7.18 -3.44
C TRP A 33 9.20 -7.60 -2.54
N ARG A 34 8.28 -8.47 -3.02
CA ARG A 34 7.22 -9.00 -2.15
C ARG A 34 7.76 -9.90 -1.04
N SER A 35 8.75 -10.76 -1.33
CA SER A 35 9.41 -11.56 -0.30
C SER A 35 10.09 -10.68 0.76
N GLU A 36 10.74 -9.60 0.32
CA GLU A 36 11.38 -8.65 1.24
C GLU A 36 10.35 -7.85 2.04
N LEU A 37 9.24 -7.42 1.42
CA LEU A 37 8.13 -6.76 2.10
C LEU A 37 7.52 -7.68 3.18
N LEU A 38 7.24 -8.93 2.83
CA LEU A 38 6.71 -9.94 3.75
C LEU A 38 7.66 -10.19 4.93
N ARG A 39 8.97 -10.32 4.64
CA ARG A 39 9.99 -10.48 5.68
C ARG A 39 10.04 -9.30 6.65
N ARG A 40 9.91 -8.07 6.15
CA ARG A 40 9.92 -6.85 6.98
C ARG A 40 8.63 -6.67 7.75
N LEU A 41 7.49 -6.96 7.12
CA LEU A 41 6.20 -6.93 7.79
C LEU A 41 6.15 -7.97 8.92
N SER A 42 6.82 -9.13 8.72
CA SER A 42 6.96 -10.19 9.71
C SER A 42 5.64 -10.49 10.44
N PRO A 43 4.60 -11.00 9.71
CA PRO A 43 3.30 -11.26 10.32
C PRO A 43 3.45 -12.27 11.48
N ALA A 44 2.87 -11.93 12.62
CA ALA A 44 2.84 -12.78 13.83
C ALA A 44 1.46 -13.45 13.98
N PRO A 45 1.37 -14.53 14.77
CA PRO A 45 0.07 -15.07 15.17
C PRO A 45 -0.80 -13.97 15.80
N ASP A 46 -2.10 -14.02 15.54
CA ASP A 46 -3.10 -13.05 16.03
C ASP A 46 -2.96 -11.59 15.53
N ASP A 47 -1.95 -11.27 14.72
CA ASP A 47 -1.89 -9.95 14.09
C ASP A 47 -3.16 -9.67 13.28
N SER A 48 -3.66 -8.45 13.41
CA SER A 48 -4.61 -7.86 12.47
C SER A 48 -3.84 -7.03 11.45
N ILE A 49 -3.95 -7.37 10.16
CA ILE A 49 -3.18 -6.72 9.08
C ILE A 49 -4.14 -6.20 8.02
N LEU A 50 -4.01 -4.91 7.67
CA LEU A 50 -4.76 -4.26 6.59
C LEU A 50 -3.85 -4.11 5.36
N ASP A 51 -4.29 -4.64 4.21
CA ASP A 51 -3.67 -4.44 2.89
C ASP A 51 -4.47 -3.38 2.13
N VAL A 52 -3.91 -2.17 2.02
CA VAL A 52 -4.56 -0.99 1.42
C VAL A 52 -4.25 -0.92 -0.07
N GLY A 53 -5.28 -0.93 -0.90
CA GLY A 53 -5.18 -1.09 -2.35
C GLY A 53 -4.77 -2.52 -2.69
N CYS A 54 -5.47 -3.49 -2.13
CA CYS A 54 -5.11 -4.91 -2.26
C CYS A 54 -5.28 -5.48 -3.67
N GLY A 55 -6.00 -4.77 -4.56
CA GLY A 55 -6.27 -5.19 -5.93
C GLY A 55 -6.84 -6.60 -6.00
N THR A 56 -6.22 -7.47 -6.77
CA THR A 56 -6.61 -8.88 -6.91
C THR A 56 -6.14 -9.78 -5.76
N GLY A 57 -5.72 -9.21 -4.62
CA GLY A 57 -5.48 -9.89 -3.37
C GLY A 57 -4.17 -10.68 -3.27
N THR A 58 -3.21 -10.48 -4.17
CA THR A 58 -1.98 -11.30 -4.20
C THR A 58 -1.17 -11.15 -2.92
N LEU A 59 -0.97 -9.94 -2.39
CA LEU A 59 -0.22 -9.72 -1.14
C LEU A 59 -1.00 -10.25 0.07
N ALA A 60 -2.29 -9.97 0.15
CA ALA A 60 -3.15 -10.44 1.24
C ALA A 60 -3.13 -11.99 1.35
N ILE A 61 -3.18 -12.70 0.22
CA ILE A 61 -3.08 -14.17 0.18
C ILE A 61 -1.71 -14.64 0.67
N LEU A 62 -0.62 -14.00 0.23
CA LEU A 62 0.74 -14.34 0.68
C LEU A 62 0.92 -14.12 2.18
N LEU A 63 0.36 -13.03 2.72
CA LEU A 63 0.36 -12.75 4.16
C LEU A 63 -0.36 -13.84 4.94
N LYS A 64 -1.54 -14.24 4.49
CA LYS A 64 -2.34 -15.29 5.14
C LYS A 64 -1.67 -16.67 5.06
N GLN A 65 -1.01 -16.98 3.94
CA GLN A 65 -0.24 -18.21 3.78
C GLN A 65 1.01 -18.23 4.67
N ALA A 66 1.69 -17.08 4.82
CA ALA A 66 2.88 -16.97 5.66
C ALA A 66 2.54 -17.04 7.15
N GLN A 67 1.35 -16.55 7.55
CA GLN A 67 0.86 -16.63 8.93
C GLN A 67 -0.64 -16.96 8.94
N PRO A 68 -1.00 -18.24 9.01
CA PRO A 68 -2.41 -18.67 8.96
C PRO A 68 -3.28 -18.17 10.12
N GLU A 69 -2.69 -17.85 11.27
CA GLU A 69 -3.42 -17.36 12.44
C GLU A 69 -3.65 -15.84 12.40
N ALA A 70 -2.96 -15.10 11.54
CA ALA A 70 -3.19 -13.67 11.37
C ALA A 70 -4.55 -13.40 10.70
N ARG A 71 -5.20 -12.32 11.11
CA ARG A 71 -6.42 -11.79 10.48
C ARG A 71 -6.02 -10.78 9.42
N ILE A 72 -6.34 -11.10 8.16
CA ILE A 72 -6.01 -10.25 7.02
C ILE A 72 -7.28 -9.59 6.50
N THR A 73 -7.24 -8.28 6.31
CA THR A 73 -8.28 -7.50 5.65
C THR A 73 -7.68 -6.87 4.40
N GLY A 74 -8.30 -7.08 3.24
CA GLY A 74 -7.97 -6.39 1.99
C GLY A 74 -8.94 -5.25 1.74
N LEU A 75 -8.44 -4.06 1.42
CA LEU A 75 -9.21 -2.86 1.09
C LEU A 75 -8.87 -2.41 -0.34
N ASP A 76 -9.89 -2.29 -1.19
CA ASP A 76 -9.72 -1.80 -2.57
C ASP A 76 -11.02 -1.12 -3.05
N PRO A 77 -10.95 -0.02 -3.83
CA PRO A 77 -12.14 0.63 -4.36
C PRO A 77 -12.78 -0.10 -5.56
N ASP A 78 -12.09 -1.08 -6.16
CA ASP A 78 -12.57 -1.80 -7.34
C ASP A 78 -13.27 -3.11 -6.95
N PRO A 79 -14.63 -3.18 -7.01
CA PRO A 79 -15.36 -4.40 -6.68
C PRO A 79 -15.04 -5.58 -7.63
N VAL A 80 -14.58 -5.29 -8.86
CA VAL A 80 -14.17 -6.35 -9.80
C VAL A 80 -12.85 -6.96 -9.34
N ALA A 81 -11.89 -6.14 -8.91
CA ALA A 81 -10.64 -6.62 -8.34
C ALA A 81 -10.90 -7.45 -7.05
N LEU A 82 -11.79 -7.00 -6.18
CA LEU A 82 -12.17 -7.74 -4.98
C LEU A 82 -12.82 -9.09 -5.29
N SER A 83 -13.69 -9.17 -6.28
CA SER A 83 -14.30 -10.46 -6.71
C SER A 83 -13.24 -11.44 -7.22
N ILE A 84 -12.20 -10.95 -7.91
CA ILE A 84 -11.07 -11.77 -8.35
C ILE A 84 -10.25 -12.21 -7.13
N ALA A 85 -10.03 -11.31 -6.17
CA ALA A 85 -9.30 -11.60 -4.92
C ALA A 85 -9.99 -12.69 -4.10
N GLU A 86 -11.31 -12.62 -3.94
CA GLU A 86 -12.11 -13.68 -3.29
C GLU A 86 -11.94 -15.03 -3.98
N THR A 87 -12.03 -15.04 -5.30
CA THR A 87 -11.86 -16.27 -6.10
C THR A 87 -10.45 -16.86 -5.92
N LYS A 88 -9.42 -16.01 -5.90
CA LYS A 88 -8.02 -16.44 -5.70
C LYS A 88 -7.79 -16.96 -4.28
N ALA A 89 -8.35 -16.28 -3.26
CA ALA A 89 -8.26 -16.71 -1.88
C ALA A 89 -8.95 -18.06 -1.65
N ALA A 90 -10.15 -18.26 -2.21
CA ALA A 90 -10.85 -19.53 -2.16
C ALA A 90 -10.04 -20.68 -2.80
N LYS A 91 -9.42 -20.44 -3.96
CA LYS A 91 -8.52 -21.41 -4.63
C LYS A 91 -7.26 -21.69 -3.81
N ALA A 92 -6.75 -20.71 -3.08
CA ALA A 92 -5.61 -20.87 -2.19
C ALA A 92 -5.96 -21.51 -0.85
N GLY A 93 -7.25 -21.72 -0.55
CA GLY A 93 -7.73 -22.30 0.71
C GLY A 93 -7.51 -21.38 1.92
N VAL A 94 -7.56 -20.06 1.71
CA VAL A 94 -7.34 -19.06 2.78
C VAL A 94 -8.57 -18.16 2.95
N GLU A 95 -8.83 -17.74 4.19
CA GLU A 95 -9.91 -16.81 4.55
C GLU A 95 -9.33 -15.43 4.76
N ILE A 96 -9.86 -14.45 4.03
CA ILE A 96 -9.47 -13.03 4.07
C ILE A 96 -10.75 -12.20 4.06
N GLU A 97 -10.77 -11.15 4.86
CA GLU A 97 -11.86 -10.18 4.85
C GLU A 97 -11.61 -9.17 3.74
N TRP A 98 -12.62 -8.95 2.87
CA TRP A 98 -12.54 -7.97 1.78
C TRP A 98 -13.46 -6.80 2.05
N ARG A 99 -12.96 -5.59 1.82
CA ARG A 99 -13.67 -4.33 2.03
C ARG A 99 -13.55 -3.44 0.80
N GLU A 100 -14.66 -2.89 0.36
CA GLU A 100 -14.68 -1.86 -0.68
C GLU A 100 -14.46 -0.49 -0.06
N GLY A 101 -13.50 0.28 -0.58
CA GLY A 101 -13.18 1.62 -0.13
C GLY A 101 -11.82 2.11 -0.61
N PHE A 102 -11.61 3.40 -0.52
CA PHE A 102 -10.36 4.05 -0.91
C PHE A 102 -9.31 4.01 0.21
N ALA A 103 -8.06 4.30 -0.13
CA ALA A 103 -6.98 4.34 0.86
C ALA A 103 -7.24 5.33 2.01
N HIS A 104 -7.94 6.44 1.75
CA HIS A 104 -8.30 7.41 2.78
C HIS A 104 -9.36 6.92 3.77
N ASP A 105 -10.08 5.84 3.45
CA ASP A 105 -11.07 5.22 4.32
C ASP A 105 -10.44 4.21 5.31
N ALA A 106 -9.14 3.92 5.19
CA ALA A 106 -8.46 2.86 5.94
C ALA A 106 -8.77 2.89 7.45
N ALA A 107 -8.79 4.09 8.06
CA ALA A 107 -9.06 4.25 9.48
C ALA A 107 -10.53 3.96 9.89
N SER A 108 -11.47 3.96 8.95
CA SER A 108 -12.87 3.66 9.22
C SER A 108 -13.14 2.16 9.42
N PHE A 109 -12.23 1.31 8.96
CA PHE A 109 -12.35 -0.16 9.07
C PHE A 109 -11.74 -0.73 10.36
N GLY A 110 -11.19 0.12 11.22
CA GLY A 110 -10.69 -0.29 12.52
C GLY A 110 -9.24 0.10 12.77
N VAL A 111 -8.64 -0.55 13.77
CA VAL A 111 -7.24 -0.32 14.15
C VAL A 111 -6.49 -1.65 14.11
N PHE A 112 -5.41 -1.68 13.37
CA PHE A 112 -4.65 -2.88 13.01
C PHE A 112 -3.27 -2.90 13.68
N ASP A 113 -2.71 -4.10 13.86
CA ASP A 113 -1.32 -4.24 14.29
C ASP A 113 -0.34 -3.80 13.21
N LYS A 114 -0.72 -4.07 11.94
CA LYS A 114 0.08 -3.69 10.78
C LYS A 114 -0.82 -3.20 9.64
N VAL A 115 -0.33 -2.20 8.92
CA VAL A 115 -0.99 -1.67 7.72
C VAL A 115 0.03 -1.67 6.60
N VAL A 116 -0.33 -2.22 5.45
CA VAL A 116 0.56 -2.33 4.30
C VAL A 116 -0.12 -1.83 3.03
N SER A 117 0.66 -1.31 2.10
CA SER A 117 0.21 -0.99 0.74
C SER A 117 1.31 -1.36 -0.26
N SER A 118 0.93 -1.87 -1.44
CA SER A 118 1.90 -2.25 -2.46
C SER A 118 1.45 -1.85 -3.87
N LEU A 119 2.27 -1.06 -4.57
CA LEU A 119 2.06 -0.57 -5.94
C LEU A 119 0.72 0.17 -6.14
N VAL A 120 0.37 1.05 -5.21
CA VAL A 120 -0.88 1.82 -5.19
C VAL A 120 -0.63 3.31 -5.40
N PHE A 121 0.23 3.89 -4.57
CA PHE A 121 0.34 5.34 -4.48
C PHE A 121 0.90 6.01 -5.73
N HIS A 122 1.68 5.32 -6.57
CA HIS A 122 2.19 5.92 -7.81
C HIS A 122 1.08 6.36 -8.76
N GLN A 123 -0.06 5.68 -8.79
CA GLN A 123 -1.19 5.96 -9.69
C GLN A 123 -2.32 6.80 -9.06
N VAL A 124 -2.26 7.08 -7.75
CA VAL A 124 -3.27 7.88 -7.04
C VAL A 124 -2.99 9.38 -7.24
N PRO A 125 -4.00 10.25 -7.38
CA PRO A 125 -3.83 11.70 -7.37
C PRO A 125 -3.19 12.22 -6.09
N LEU A 126 -2.51 13.36 -6.13
CA LEU A 126 -1.67 13.88 -5.04
C LEU A 126 -2.40 13.98 -3.69
N ASP A 127 -3.62 14.49 -3.68
CA ASP A 127 -4.41 14.63 -2.45
C ASP A 127 -4.84 13.27 -1.89
N GLY A 128 -5.15 12.32 -2.78
CA GLY A 128 -5.43 10.93 -2.41
C GLY A 128 -4.20 10.22 -1.82
N LYS A 129 -2.99 10.50 -2.32
CA LYS A 129 -1.75 9.99 -1.72
C LYS A 129 -1.59 10.47 -0.29
N ARG A 130 -1.73 11.78 -0.05
CA ARG A 130 -1.61 12.39 1.29
C ARG A 130 -2.64 11.83 2.26
N SER A 131 -3.92 11.88 1.86
CA SER A 131 -5.01 11.38 2.70
C SER A 131 -4.90 9.88 2.95
N GLY A 132 -4.51 9.09 1.95
CA GLY A 132 -4.30 7.66 2.09
C GLY A 132 -3.15 7.30 3.04
N ILE A 133 -1.98 7.91 2.89
CA ILE A 133 -0.85 7.69 3.80
C ILE A 133 -1.23 8.12 5.23
N ALA A 134 -1.85 9.27 5.41
CA ALA A 134 -2.32 9.71 6.71
C ALA A 134 -3.31 8.72 7.34
N ALA A 135 -4.27 8.22 6.56
CA ALA A 135 -5.25 7.23 7.02
C ALA A 135 -4.61 5.90 7.41
N MET A 136 -3.55 5.44 6.71
CA MET A 136 -2.78 4.26 7.10
C MET A 136 -2.17 4.40 8.49
N PHE A 137 -1.58 5.59 8.82
CA PHE A 137 -1.04 5.85 10.16
C PHE A 137 -2.11 6.01 11.23
N MET A 138 -3.33 6.43 10.85
CA MET A 138 -4.48 6.46 11.77
C MET A 138 -5.07 5.06 12.00
N ALA A 139 -5.00 4.18 11.00
CA ALA A 139 -5.50 2.81 11.07
C ALA A 139 -4.56 1.84 11.80
N VAL A 140 -3.33 2.23 12.10
CA VAL A 140 -2.38 1.37 12.79
C VAL A 140 -2.30 1.69 14.28
N LYS A 141 -2.23 0.66 15.13
CA LYS A 141 -2.07 0.79 16.59
C LYS A 141 -0.81 1.57 16.95
N PRO A 142 -0.77 2.23 18.12
CA PRO A 142 0.48 2.73 18.68
C PRO A 142 1.51 1.61 18.80
N GLY A 143 2.73 1.85 18.29
CA GLY A 143 3.78 0.83 18.21
C GLY A 143 3.60 -0.20 17.08
N GLY A 144 2.49 -0.17 16.36
CA GLY A 144 2.27 -1.00 15.17
C GLY A 144 3.08 -0.51 13.96
N LEU A 145 3.02 -1.23 12.86
CA LEU A 145 3.90 -1.04 11.70
C LEU A 145 3.11 -0.61 10.47
N VAL A 146 3.56 0.45 9.79
CA VAL A 146 3.09 0.82 8.45
C VAL A 146 4.18 0.48 7.45
N CYS A 147 3.85 -0.33 6.42
CA CYS A 147 4.77 -0.62 5.31
C CYS A 147 4.18 -0.14 3.98
N ILE A 148 5.00 0.51 3.16
CA ILE A 148 4.66 0.92 1.79
C ILE A 148 5.74 0.39 0.86
N ALA A 149 5.35 -0.38 -0.15
CA ALA A 149 6.21 -0.82 -1.24
C ALA A 149 5.70 -0.20 -2.54
N ASP A 150 6.42 0.76 -3.11
CA ASP A 150 5.96 1.46 -4.31
C ASP A 150 7.13 2.01 -5.14
N TYR A 151 6.84 2.44 -6.37
CA TYR A 151 7.74 3.31 -7.09
C TYR A 151 7.93 4.59 -6.27
N ALA A 152 9.18 4.86 -5.91
CA ALA A 152 9.55 6.00 -5.10
C ALA A 152 10.54 6.89 -5.87
N GLU A 153 11.41 7.65 -5.21
CA GLU A 153 12.34 8.54 -5.88
C GLU A 153 13.21 7.79 -6.90
N GLN A 154 13.13 8.20 -8.16
CA GLN A 154 13.96 7.66 -9.23
C GLN A 154 15.29 8.42 -9.31
N ARG A 155 16.25 8.09 -8.41
CA ARG A 155 17.52 8.84 -8.26
C ARG A 155 18.41 8.74 -9.48
N GLN A 156 18.49 7.55 -10.08
CA GLN A 156 19.37 7.30 -11.21
C GLN A 156 18.69 7.68 -12.53
N TRP A 157 19.41 8.33 -13.44
CA TRP A 157 18.84 8.81 -14.70
C TRP A 157 18.23 7.68 -15.55
N HIS A 158 18.85 6.49 -15.57
CA HIS A 158 18.36 5.36 -16.32
C HIS A 158 17.08 4.75 -15.69
N MET A 159 16.95 4.81 -14.36
CA MET A 159 15.70 4.41 -13.69
C MET A 159 14.58 5.39 -13.98
N ARG A 160 14.88 6.70 -14.07
CA ARG A 160 13.89 7.68 -14.57
C ARG A 160 13.45 7.39 -16.01
N GLN A 161 14.35 6.92 -16.87
CA GLN A 161 13.97 6.50 -18.23
C GLN A 161 13.11 5.23 -18.21
N ALA A 162 13.48 4.23 -17.42
CA ALA A 162 12.71 2.99 -17.24
C ALA A 162 11.28 3.31 -16.71
N PHE A 163 11.17 4.22 -15.75
CA PHE A 163 9.90 4.61 -15.15
C PHE A 163 8.95 5.33 -16.12
N ARG A 164 9.44 5.87 -17.23
CA ARG A 164 8.58 6.46 -18.28
C ARG A 164 7.58 5.45 -18.86
N PHE A 165 7.91 4.16 -18.83
CA PHE A 165 6.97 3.13 -19.25
C PHE A 165 5.74 3.10 -18.33
N ILE A 166 5.94 3.15 -17.03
CA ILE A 166 4.84 3.26 -16.05
C ILE A 166 4.08 4.57 -16.23
N GLN A 167 4.78 5.69 -16.43
CA GLN A 167 4.16 7.00 -16.68
C GLN A 167 3.28 7.02 -17.92
N MET A 168 3.59 6.19 -18.92
CA MET A 168 2.78 6.06 -20.12
C MET A 168 1.48 5.27 -19.87
N ILE A 169 1.51 4.31 -18.96
CA ILE A 169 0.35 3.46 -18.61
C ILE A 169 -0.56 4.16 -17.60
N ASP A 170 0.02 4.66 -16.49
CA ASP A 170 -0.72 5.15 -15.32
C ASP A 170 -0.87 6.69 -15.32
N GLY A 171 -0.33 7.34 -16.35
CA GLY A 171 -0.37 8.80 -16.48
C GLY A 171 0.77 9.50 -15.73
N ARG A 172 1.35 10.49 -16.40
CA ARG A 172 2.49 11.25 -15.86
C ARG A 172 2.08 12.12 -14.67
N GLU A 173 0.87 12.64 -14.67
CA GLU A 173 0.36 13.54 -13.64
C GLU A 173 0.46 12.90 -12.25
N ASN A 174 -0.03 11.67 -12.11
CA ASN A 174 -0.01 10.96 -10.83
C ASN A 174 1.38 10.39 -10.49
N THR A 175 2.08 9.84 -11.46
CA THR A 175 3.34 9.10 -11.25
C THR A 175 4.56 10.00 -11.04
N GLN A 176 4.56 11.24 -11.55
CA GLN A 176 5.70 12.15 -11.47
C GLN A 176 6.07 12.48 -10.02
N HIS A 177 5.08 12.69 -9.16
CA HIS A 177 5.30 12.98 -7.74
C HIS A 177 6.12 11.90 -7.04
N ASN A 178 5.83 10.62 -7.34
CA ASN A 178 6.59 9.50 -6.80
C ASN A 178 8.03 9.51 -7.31
N ALA A 179 8.23 9.73 -8.62
CA ALA A 179 9.58 9.79 -9.21
C ALA A 179 10.44 10.92 -8.62
N ASP A 180 9.81 11.97 -8.10
CA ASP A 180 10.47 13.13 -7.48
C ASP A 180 10.59 13.03 -5.95
N GLY A 181 10.25 11.87 -5.33
CA GLY A 181 10.48 11.60 -3.91
C GLY A 181 9.31 11.97 -3.00
N PHE A 182 8.08 11.95 -3.52
CA PHE A 182 6.88 12.28 -2.73
C PHE A 182 6.72 11.37 -1.50
N ILE A 183 6.90 10.05 -1.64
CA ILE A 183 6.68 9.09 -0.53
C ILE A 183 7.66 9.37 0.61
N GLU A 184 8.93 9.57 0.29
CA GLU A 184 9.98 9.92 1.24
C GLU A 184 9.67 11.22 2.01
N ALA A 185 9.23 12.25 1.27
CA ALA A 185 8.89 13.53 1.84
C ALA A 185 7.64 13.45 2.74
N GLU A 186 6.59 12.77 2.28
CA GLU A 186 5.34 12.63 3.01
C GLU A 186 5.53 11.84 4.30
N LEU A 187 6.21 10.69 4.24
CA LEU A 187 6.55 9.89 5.42
C LEU A 187 7.42 10.69 6.42
N SER A 188 8.37 11.47 5.90
CA SER A 188 9.20 12.33 6.75
C SER A 188 8.37 13.41 7.44
N GLY A 189 7.39 13.99 6.76
CA GLY A 189 6.45 14.95 7.32
C GLY A 189 5.55 14.36 8.41
N VAL A 190 4.98 13.18 8.16
CA VAL A 190 4.09 12.48 9.11
C VAL A 190 4.85 12.08 10.38
N LEU A 191 6.09 11.64 10.24
CA LEU A 191 6.91 11.12 11.36
C LEU A 191 7.78 12.18 12.04
N GLY A 192 7.89 13.39 11.44
CA GLY A 192 8.73 14.46 11.98
C GLY A 192 10.23 14.16 11.96
N ARG A 193 10.69 13.26 11.11
CA ARG A 193 12.09 12.88 10.93
C ARG A 193 12.37 12.46 9.49
N THR A 194 13.60 12.54 9.06
CA THR A 194 13.97 12.03 7.73
C THR A 194 13.71 10.53 7.62
N VAL A 195 13.00 10.13 6.56
CA VAL A 195 12.72 8.74 6.22
C VAL A 195 13.47 8.38 4.94
N ALA A 196 14.14 7.24 4.98
CA ALA A 196 14.77 6.62 3.83
C ALA A 196 14.19 5.21 3.63
N PRO A 197 14.20 4.70 2.39
CA PRO A 197 13.71 3.34 2.16
C PRO A 197 14.56 2.32 2.93
N ALA A 198 13.87 1.39 3.58
CA ALA A 198 14.50 0.26 4.26
C ALA A 198 15.06 -0.77 3.24
N TYR A 199 14.55 -0.75 2.01
CA TYR A 199 15.02 -1.55 0.88
C TYR A 199 14.63 -0.86 -0.43
N ALA A 200 15.47 -1.00 -1.45
CA ALA A 200 15.16 -0.55 -2.80
C ALA A 200 15.69 -1.58 -3.82
N ILE A 201 14.97 -1.76 -4.90
CA ILE A 201 15.35 -2.66 -5.99
C ILE A 201 15.11 -2.00 -7.34
N ASP A 202 16.12 -2.01 -8.18
CA ASP A 202 16.00 -1.59 -9.56
C ASP A 202 15.31 -2.69 -10.40
N THR A 203 14.32 -2.29 -11.14
CA THR A 203 13.54 -3.16 -12.01
C THR A 203 13.58 -2.62 -13.45
N PRO A 204 13.18 -3.41 -14.45
CA PRO A 204 13.00 -2.91 -15.83
C PRO A 204 12.06 -1.71 -15.98
N THR A 205 11.23 -1.43 -14.97
CA THR A 205 10.22 -0.34 -15.01
C THR A 205 10.52 0.80 -14.03
N GLY A 206 11.66 0.78 -13.36
CA GLY A 206 12.05 1.79 -12.37
C GLY A 206 12.41 1.20 -11.01
N THR A 207 12.83 2.05 -10.09
CA THR A 207 13.17 1.64 -8.73
C THR A 207 11.91 1.52 -7.87
N ILE A 208 11.70 0.34 -7.27
CA ILE A 208 10.69 0.11 -6.23
C ILE A 208 11.39 0.16 -4.88
N SER A 209 10.81 0.95 -3.96
CA SER A 209 11.33 1.13 -2.60
C SER A 209 10.33 0.62 -1.57
N ILE A 210 10.85 0.06 -0.47
CA ILE A 210 10.06 -0.41 0.66
C ILE A 210 10.38 0.47 1.87
N PHE A 211 9.36 1.06 2.44
CA PHE A 211 9.38 1.82 3.69
C PHE A 211 8.62 1.02 4.73
N CYS A 212 9.18 0.84 5.91
CA CYS A 212 8.51 0.20 7.04
C CYS A 212 8.78 1.02 8.30
N GLU A 213 7.74 1.68 8.80
CA GLU A 213 7.82 2.68 9.85
C GLU A 213 6.90 2.34 11.00
N ALA A 214 7.44 2.36 12.22
CA ALA A 214 6.63 2.17 13.41
C ALA A 214 5.81 3.44 13.72
N ASN A 215 4.53 3.25 14.08
CA ASN A 215 3.70 4.35 14.55
C ASN A 215 4.07 4.72 15.99
N ALA A 216 4.93 5.71 16.14
CA ALA A 216 5.37 6.21 17.45
C ALA A 216 4.33 7.03 18.22
N LYS A 217 3.16 7.33 17.61
CA LYS A 217 2.11 8.13 18.27
C LYS A 217 1.43 7.28 19.34
N SER A 218 1.72 7.58 20.62
CA SER A 218 0.85 7.19 21.73
C SER A 218 -0.55 7.76 21.50
N PRO A 219 -1.64 7.07 21.89
CA PRO A 219 -2.96 7.67 21.88
C PRO A 219 -2.87 8.97 22.67
N ILE A 220 -3.30 10.07 22.03
CA ILE A 220 -3.42 11.36 22.72
C ILE A 220 -4.30 11.09 23.95
N ALA A 221 -3.74 11.23 25.13
CA ALA A 221 -4.49 11.25 26.37
C ALA A 221 -5.37 12.53 26.34
N ASN A 222 -6.53 12.45 25.71
CA ASN A 222 -7.57 13.45 25.86
C ASN A 222 -8.12 13.34 27.28
N GLY A 223 -7.73 14.24 28.15
CA GLY A 223 -8.36 14.38 29.45
C GLY A 223 -7.46 14.88 30.54
N THR A 224 -7.02 16.13 30.45
CA THR A 224 -6.71 16.86 31.68
C THR A 224 -8.06 17.26 32.30
N PRO A 225 -8.43 16.76 33.48
CA PRO A 225 -9.60 17.28 34.17
C PRO A 225 -9.30 18.72 34.61
N ILE A 226 -10.08 19.66 34.10
CA ILE A 226 -10.08 21.03 34.60
C ILE A 226 -10.54 20.97 36.06
N SER A 227 -9.59 21.10 37.00
CA SER A 227 -9.90 21.34 38.39
C SER A 227 -10.57 22.69 38.53
N ARG A 228 -11.89 22.68 38.80
CA ARG A 228 -12.60 23.86 39.28
C ARG A 228 -12.19 24.06 40.74
N ARG A 229 -11.57 25.17 41.02
CA ARG A 229 -11.62 25.84 42.33
C ARG A 229 -12.55 27.03 42.24
#